data_721dbabbaced1a2f530b90de829b14a1
#
_entry.id   721dbabbaced1a2f530b90de829b14a1
#
_cell.length_a   1.000
_cell.length_b   1.000
_cell.length_c   1.000
_cell.angle_alpha   90.00
_cell.angle_beta   90.00
_cell.angle_gamma   90.00
#
_symmetry.space_group_name_H-M   'P 1'
#
loop_
_entity.id
_entity.type
_entity.pdbx_description
1 polymer ?
#
loop_
_entity_poly.entity_id
_entity_poly.type
_entity_poly.pdbx_seq_one_letter_code
_entity_poly.pdbx_strand_id
1 'polypeptide(L)'
;RQMCIRDRSIIDPIIGLGIAVIIIVSTWGLLHDSLRLSLDGVPVGIDTQQIQQLIVEQPGVESCHHLHIWAISTTETALTAHVVVDDIAKMEEIKHRIKEALEAAGIHHATLEIEGEEVTCSTECCED
;
A
#
# COMPACT_ATOMS: atom_id res chain seq x y z
N ARG A 1 -22.04 41.35 -44.40
CA ARG A 1 -21.62 39.90 -44.45
C ARG A 1 -20.33 39.59 -43.68
N GLN A 2 -19.84 40.49 -42.84
CA GLN A 2 -18.61 40.29 -42.05
C GLN A 2 -18.86 39.96 -40.55
N MET A 3 -20.09 39.85 -40.11
CA MET A 3 -20.41 39.58 -38.69
C MET A 3 -20.43 38.10 -38.28
N CYS A 4 -20.51 37.12 -39.20
CA CYS A 4 -20.57 35.71 -38.85
C CYS A 4 -19.22 35.02 -38.62
N ILE A 5 -18.10 35.62 -39.02
CA ILE A 5 -16.77 34.99 -38.92
C ILE A 5 -16.15 35.20 -37.54
N ARG A 6 -16.57 36.23 -36.81
CA ARG A 6 -16.01 36.59 -35.49
C ARG A 6 -16.56 35.72 -34.37
N ASP A 7 -17.80 35.23 -34.48
CA ASP A 7 -18.40 34.34 -33.47
C ASP A 7 -17.84 32.89 -33.54
N ARG A 8 -17.47 32.43 -34.73
CA ARG A 8 -16.86 31.11 -34.90
C ARG A 8 -15.46 31.00 -34.31
N SER A 9 -14.69 32.11 -34.29
CA SER A 9 -13.32 32.08 -33.75
C SER A 9 -13.25 32.00 -32.22
N ILE A 10 -14.34 32.25 -31.52
CA ILE A 10 -14.43 32.17 -30.06
C ILE A 10 -14.99 30.78 -29.63
N ILE A 11 -15.86 30.20 -30.44
CA ILE A 11 -16.49 28.89 -30.13
C ILE A 11 -15.47 27.77 -30.14
N ASP A 12 -14.55 27.74 -31.08
CA ASP A 12 -13.55 26.68 -31.20
C ASP A 12 -12.62 26.62 -29.98
N PRO A 13 -12.06 27.75 -29.46
CA PRO A 13 -11.28 27.71 -28.20
C PRO A 13 -12.09 27.28 -26.99
N ILE A 14 -13.37 27.66 -26.90
CA ILE A 14 -14.24 27.28 -25.78
C ILE A 14 -14.51 25.77 -25.79
N ILE A 15 -14.82 25.22 -26.98
CA ILE A 15 -15.01 23.79 -27.16
C ILE A 15 -13.71 23.05 -26.83
N GLY A 16 -12.57 23.51 -27.33
CA GLY A 16 -11.26 22.93 -27.03
C GLY A 16 -10.94 22.93 -25.54
N LEU A 17 -11.22 24.06 -24.85
CA LEU A 17 -11.07 24.15 -23.40
C LEU A 17 -12.00 23.16 -22.66
N GLY A 18 -13.25 23.04 -23.09
CA GLY A 18 -14.21 22.11 -22.50
C GLY A 18 -13.76 20.67 -22.63
N ILE A 19 -13.27 20.27 -23.80
CA ILE A 19 -12.71 18.92 -24.03
C ILE A 19 -11.48 18.68 -23.15
N ALA A 20 -10.57 19.66 -23.06
CA ALA A 20 -9.37 19.56 -22.23
C ALA A 20 -9.73 19.35 -20.75
N VAL A 21 -10.71 20.08 -20.22
CA VAL A 21 -11.19 19.90 -18.83
C VAL A 21 -11.77 18.50 -18.62
N ILE A 22 -12.58 18.00 -19.55
CA ILE A 22 -13.16 16.66 -19.46
C ILE A 22 -12.03 15.60 -19.44
N ILE A 23 -11.03 15.73 -20.29
CA ILE A 23 -9.89 14.80 -20.32
C ILE A 23 -9.12 14.83 -19.01
N ILE A 24 -8.80 16.02 -18.49
CA ILE A 24 -8.08 16.15 -17.21
C ILE A 24 -8.87 15.49 -16.07
N VAL A 25 -10.17 15.79 -15.96
CA VAL A 25 -11.01 15.21 -14.90
C VAL A 25 -11.10 13.68 -15.02
N SER A 26 -11.29 13.16 -16.25
CA SER A 26 -11.41 11.72 -16.47
C SER A 26 -10.11 10.95 -16.25
N THR A 27 -8.96 11.57 -16.48
CA THR A 27 -7.64 10.92 -16.29
C THR A 27 -7.03 11.16 -14.91
N TRP A 28 -7.63 12.02 -14.09
CA TRP A 28 -7.09 12.37 -12.77
C TRP A 28 -6.93 11.15 -11.83
N GLY A 29 -7.93 10.27 -11.81
CA GLY A 29 -7.88 9.04 -11.02
C GLY A 29 -6.71 8.15 -11.43
N LEU A 30 -6.55 7.93 -12.74
CA LEU A 30 -5.47 7.11 -13.28
C LEU A 30 -4.08 7.68 -12.94
N LEU A 31 -3.93 9.00 -13.02
CA LEU A 31 -2.69 9.68 -12.63
C LEU A 31 -2.39 9.48 -11.15
N HIS A 32 -3.39 9.66 -10.29
CA HIS A 32 -3.25 9.48 -8.84
C HIS A 32 -2.85 8.04 -8.49
N ASP A 33 -3.50 7.04 -9.09
CA ASP A 33 -3.21 5.64 -8.85
C ASP A 33 -1.80 5.26 -9.33
N SER A 34 -1.38 5.81 -10.48
CA SER A 34 -0.02 5.61 -11.01
C SER A 34 1.06 6.22 -10.11
N LEU A 35 0.81 7.42 -9.60
CA LEU A 35 1.73 8.08 -8.66
C LEU A 35 1.82 7.30 -7.34
N ARG A 36 0.69 6.84 -6.82
CA ARG A 36 0.65 6.05 -5.59
C ARG A 36 1.43 4.74 -5.73
N LEU A 37 1.26 4.04 -6.85
CA LEU A 37 2.03 2.82 -7.14
C LEU A 37 3.53 3.10 -7.29
N SER A 38 3.89 4.23 -7.90
CA SER A 38 5.30 4.63 -8.09
C SER A 38 5.99 5.09 -6.80
N LEU A 39 5.21 5.48 -5.79
CA LEU A 39 5.71 5.93 -4.48
C LEU A 39 5.59 4.86 -3.40
N ASP A 40 5.40 3.59 -3.80
CA ASP A 40 5.23 2.45 -2.88
C ASP A 40 4.15 2.67 -1.80
N GLY A 41 3.08 3.36 -2.18
CA GLY A 41 1.98 3.65 -1.26
C GLY A 41 1.20 2.40 -0.85
N VAL A 42 0.69 2.39 0.39
CA VAL A 42 -0.19 1.32 0.87
C VAL A 42 -1.41 1.20 -0.04
N PRO A 43 -1.76 -0.01 -0.51
CA PRO A 43 -2.91 -0.23 -1.38
C PRO A 43 -4.23 0.24 -0.75
N VAL A 44 -5.16 0.69 -1.61
CA VAL A 44 -6.51 1.04 -1.16
C VAL A 44 -7.19 -0.19 -0.58
N GLY A 45 -7.73 -0.07 0.64
CA GLY A 45 -8.47 -1.15 1.29
C GLY A 45 -7.65 -2.00 2.27
N ILE A 46 -6.33 -1.77 2.39
CA ILE A 46 -5.50 -2.40 3.41
C ILE A 46 -5.27 -1.41 4.54
N ASP A 47 -5.68 -1.80 5.74
CA ASP A 47 -5.43 -1.06 6.98
C ASP A 47 -4.21 -1.67 7.68
N THR A 48 -3.14 -0.89 7.78
CA THR A 48 -1.87 -1.30 8.40
C THR A 48 -2.07 -1.73 9.85
N GLN A 49 -2.96 -1.06 10.60
CA GLN A 49 -3.22 -1.39 12.00
C GLN A 49 -3.93 -2.75 12.13
N GLN A 50 -4.88 -3.04 11.24
CA GLN A 50 -5.57 -4.34 11.22
C GLN A 50 -4.60 -5.48 10.88
N ILE A 51 -3.68 -5.26 9.94
CA ILE A 51 -2.66 -6.26 9.59
C ILE A 51 -1.68 -6.48 10.73
N GLN A 52 -1.24 -5.41 11.40
CA GLN A 52 -0.38 -5.52 12.57
C GLN A 52 -1.06 -6.33 13.69
N GLN A 53 -2.33 -6.04 13.97
CA GLN A 53 -3.12 -6.76 14.97
C GLN A 53 -3.29 -8.24 14.60
N LEU A 54 -3.57 -8.54 13.33
CA LEU A 54 -3.68 -9.90 12.82
C LEU A 54 -2.39 -10.72 13.03
N ILE A 55 -1.22 -10.09 12.90
CA ILE A 55 0.07 -10.74 13.16
C ILE A 55 0.25 -10.97 14.66
N VAL A 56 0.00 -9.97 15.50
CA VAL A 56 0.18 -10.05 16.96
C VAL A 56 -0.80 -11.03 17.62
N GLU A 57 -1.98 -11.21 17.06
CA GLU A 57 -2.97 -12.19 17.56
C GLU A 57 -2.58 -13.66 17.30
N GLN A 58 -1.52 -13.91 16.51
CA GLN A 58 -1.07 -15.30 16.27
C GLN A 58 -0.40 -15.88 17.53
N PRO A 59 -0.74 -17.13 17.89
CA PRO A 59 -0.13 -17.79 19.06
C PRO A 59 1.39 -17.87 18.97
N GLY A 60 2.08 -17.40 20.00
CA GLY A 60 3.55 -17.39 20.08
C GLY A 60 4.20 -16.11 19.54
N VAL A 61 3.40 -15.12 19.12
CA VAL A 61 3.88 -13.78 18.76
C VAL A 61 3.72 -12.87 19.97
N GLU A 62 4.79 -12.19 20.35
CA GLU A 62 4.79 -11.21 21.43
C GLU A 62 4.56 -9.78 20.91
N SER A 63 5.23 -9.43 19.83
CA SER A 63 5.10 -8.11 19.22
C SER A 63 5.44 -8.12 17.72
N CYS A 64 5.01 -7.06 17.03
CA CYS A 64 5.30 -6.83 15.63
C CYS A 64 5.66 -5.36 15.45
N HIS A 65 6.81 -5.09 14.85
CA HIS A 65 7.29 -3.76 14.57
C HIS A 65 7.91 -3.66 13.17
N HIS A 66 8.28 -2.47 12.71
CA HIS A 66 8.81 -2.22 11.36
C HIS A 66 7.92 -2.83 10.26
N LEU A 67 6.60 -2.68 10.42
CA LEU A 67 5.63 -3.15 9.45
C LEU A 67 5.55 -2.18 8.27
N HIS A 68 5.94 -2.63 7.10
CA HIS A 68 5.82 -1.90 5.83
C HIS A 68 4.97 -2.71 4.86
N ILE A 69 4.00 -2.03 4.24
CA ILE A 69 3.10 -2.63 3.25
C ILE A 69 3.09 -1.75 2.02
N TRP A 70 3.32 -2.33 0.84
CA TRP A 70 3.29 -1.60 -0.42
C TRP A 70 2.71 -2.45 -1.55
N ALA A 71 2.27 -1.80 -2.61
CA ALA A 71 1.81 -2.46 -3.82
C ALA A 71 3.00 -2.80 -4.74
N ILE A 72 3.15 -4.07 -5.13
CA ILE A 72 4.08 -4.49 -6.18
C ILE A 72 3.45 -4.23 -7.55
N SER A 73 2.16 -4.49 -7.67
CA SER A 73 1.36 -4.27 -8.87
C SER A 73 -0.06 -3.83 -8.50
N THR A 74 -0.93 -3.69 -9.48
CA THR A 74 -2.35 -3.39 -9.26
C THR A 74 -3.12 -4.49 -8.53
N THR A 75 -2.56 -5.70 -8.47
CA THR A 75 -3.19 -6.89 -7.91
C THR A 75 -2.36 -7.59 -6.82
N GLU A 76 -1.10 -7.19 -6.65
CA GLU A 76 -0.18 -7.85 -5.74
C GLU A 76 0.35 -6.88 -4.69
N THR A 77 0.30 -7.30 -3.44
CA THR A 77 0.77 -6.55 -2.28
C THR A 77 1.90 -7.29 -1.59
N ALA A 78 2.93 -6.54 -1.23
CA ALA A 78 4.05 -7.02 -0.42
C ALA A 78 4.00 -6.45 0.99
N LEU A 79 4.60 -7.19 1.92
CA LEU A 79 4.75 -6.83 3.31
C LEU A 79 6.13 -7.26 3.81
N THR A 80 6.74 -6.39 4.61
CA THR A 80 7.85 -6.74 5.49
C THR A 80 7.50 -6.41 6.92
N ALA A 81 7.90 -7.26 7.86
CA ALA A 81 7.70 -7.02 9.28
C ALA A 81 8.76 -7.75 10.10
N HIS A 82 9.10 -7.17 11.25
CA HIS A 82 9.85 -7.81 12.31
C HIS A 82 8.85 -8.35 13.34
N VAL A 83 8.99 -9.62 13.68
CA VAL A 83 8.08 -10.34 14.58
C VAL A 83 8.88 -10.94 15.71
N VAL A 84 8.60 -10.49 16.92
CA VAL A 84 9.19 -11.07 18.15
C VAL A 84 8.36 -12.26 18.58
N VAL A 85 9.03 -13.39 18.82
CA VAL A 85 8.39 -14.64 19.22
C VAL A 85 8.90 -15.10 20.59
N ASP A 86 8.03 -15.76 21.33
CA ASP A 86 8.32 -16.33 22.66
C ASP A 86 9.30 -17.53 22.61
N ASP A 87 9.25 -18.31 21.54
CA ASP A 87 10.07 -19.51 21.35
C ASP A 87 10.62 -19.60 19.93
N ILE A 88 11.89 -19.28 19.78
CA ILE A 88 12.61 -19.38 18.50
C ILE A 88 12.60 -20.80 17.92
N ALA A 89 12.51 -21.85 18.75
CA ALA A 89 12.45 -23.21 18.25
C ALA A 89 11.17 -23.48 17.42
N LYS A 90 10.12 -22.70 17.64
CA LYS A 90 8.84 -22.78 16.92
C LYS A 90 8.70 -21.76 15.79
N MET A 91 9.75 -21.01 15.48
CA MET A 91 9.68 -19.91 14.52
C MET A 91 9.11 -20.30 13.15
N GLU A 92 9.42 -21.48 12.63
CA GLU A 92 8.90 -21.92 11.33
C GLU A 92 7.40 -22.20 11.35
N GLU A 93 6.88 -22.75 12.45
CA GLU A 93 5.45 -22.98 12.63
C GLU A 93 4.69 -21.65 12.78
N ILE A 94 5.22 -20.72 13.58
CA ILE A 94 4.63 -19.39 13.80
C ILE A 94 4.63 -18.61 12.47
N LYS A 95 5.76 -18.60 11.76
CA LYS A 95 5.91 -17.97 10.45
C LYS A 95 4.91 -18.51 9.42
N HIS A 96 4.70 -19.81 9.39
CA HIS A 96 3.74 -20.45 8.50
C HIS A 96 2.31 -19.97 8.79
N ARG A 97 1.89 -19.95 10.04
CA ARG A 97 0.57 -19.44 10.46
C ARG A 97 0.36 -17.98 10.11
N ILE A 98 1.39 -17.14 10.37
CA ILE A 98 1.31 -15.71 9.99
C ILE A 98 1.11 -15.57 8.48
N LYS A 99 1.87 -16.31 7.67
CA LYS A 99 1.75 -16.27 6.22
C LYS A 99 0.37 -16.72 5.73
N GLU A 100 -0.19 -17.77 6.27
CA GLU A 100 -1.56 -18.20 5.95
C GLU A 100 -2.61 -17.13 6.30
N ALA A 101 -2.46 -16.48 7.46
CA ALA A 101 -3.35 -15.40 7.86
C ALA A 101 -3.23 -14.17 6.93
N LEU A 102 -2.00 -13.83 6.51
CA LEU A 102 -1.73 -12.74 5.58
C LEU A 102 -2.26 -13.03 4.16
N GLU A 103 -2.13 -14.28 3.68
CA GLU A 103 -2.71 -14.71 2.40
C GLU A 103 -4.23 -14.58 2.41
N ALA A 104 -4.88 -14.98 3.50
CA ALA A 104 -6.33 -14.81 3.68
C ALA A 104 -6.75 -13.33 3.69
N ALA A 105 -5.85 -12.41 4.12
CA ALA A 105 -6.04 -10.97 4.07
C ALA A 105 -5.65 -10.32 2.73
N GLY A 106 -5.24 -11.13 1.73
CA GLY A 106 -4.87 -10.65 0.38
C GLY A 106 -3.42 -10.21 0.22
N ILE A 107 -2.53 -10.58 1.16
CA ILE A 107 -1.10 -10.28 1.09
C ILE A 107 -0.34 -11.57 0.79
N HIS A 108 0.11 -11.72 -0.47
CA HIS A 108 0.74 -12.95 -0.95
C HIS A 108 2.28 -12.95 -0.84
N HIS A 109 2.89 -11.76 -0.71
CA HIS A 109 4.33 -11.58 -0.63
C HIS A 109 4.72 -11.04 0.74
N ALA A 110 4.89 -11.91 1.73
CA ALA A 110 5.30 -11.52 3.08
C ALA A 110 6.73 -11.99 3.37
N THR A 111 7.60 -11.04 3.72
CA THR A 111 8.93 -11.27 4.29
C THR A 111 8.87 -10.97 5.77
N LEU A 112 9.13 -11.97 6.59
CA LEU A 112 9.10 -11.87 8.04
C LEU A 112 10.50 -12.11 8.59
N GLU A 113 11.01 -11.14 9.33
CA GLU A 113 12.19 -11.31 10.16
C GLU A 113 11.73 -11.73 11.56
N ILE A 114 12.16 -12.91 11.98
CA ILE A 114 11.77 -13.46 13.28
C ILE A 114 12.87 -13.18 14.28
N GLU A 115 12.50 -12.54 15.37
CA GLU A 115 13.39 -12.16 16.46
C GLU A 115 12.99 -12.87 17.75
N GLY A 116 13.98 -13.23 18.56
CA GLY A 116 13.74 -13.70 19.93
C GLY A 116 13.68 -12.54 20.90
N GLU A 117 13.07 -12.78 22.06
CA GLU A 117 12.90 -11.77 23.14
C GLU A 117 14.19 -11.07 23.58
N GLU A 118 15.36 -11.72 23.40
CA GLU A 118 16.67 -11.16 23.78
C GLU A 118 17.26 -10.19 22.73
N VAL A 119 16.69 -10.11 21.53
CA VAL A 119 17.17 -9.24 20.45
C VAL A 119 16.41 -7.92 20.51
N THR A 120 16.94 -6.97 21.28
CA THR A 120 16.47 -5.59 21.21
C THR A 120 16.85 -4.98 19.87
N CYS A 121 15.87 -4.48 19.15
CA CYS A 121 16.08 -3.72 17.92
C CYS A 121 17.09 -2.60 18.19
N SER A 122 18.28 -2.67 17.57
CA SER A 122 19.38 -1.73 17.82
C SER A 122 19.27 -0.43 17.01
N THR A 123 18.19 -0.25 16.27
CA THR A 123 17.93 0.91 15.43
C THR A 123 16.96 1.86 16.09
N GLU A 124 17.34 3.13 16.17
CA GLU A 124 16.52 4.26 16.69
C GLU A 124 15.22 4.52 15.92
N CYS A 125 14.77 3.58 15.09
CA CYS A 125 13.60 3.68 14.22
C CYS A 125 12.29 3.11 14.83
N CYS A 126 12.29 2.81 16.14
CA CYS A 126 11.10 2.27 16.82
C CYS A 126 10.21 3.36 17.44
N GLU A 127 10.50 4.64 17.15
CA GLU A 127 9.70 5.77 17.61
C GLU A 127 8.94 6.37 16.39
N ASP A 128 7.83 5.74 15.99
CA ASP A 128 6.72 6.45 15.32
C ASP A 128 5.40 5.67 15.50
#